data_8d61403a0371ef1ef11906017025f432
#
_entry.id   8d61403a0371ef1ef11906017025f432
#
_cell.length_a   1.000
_cell.length_b   1.000
_cell.length_c   1.000
_cell.angle_alpha   90.00
_cell.angle_beta   90.00
_cell.angle_gamma   90.00
#
_symmetry.space_group_name_H-M   'P 1'
#
loop_
_entity.id
_entity.type
_entity.pdbx_description
1 polymer ?
#
loop_
_entity_poly.entity_id
_entity_poly.type
_entity_poly.pdbx_seq_one_letter_code
_entity_poly.pdbx_strand_id
1 'polypeptide(L)'
;MLGLICSACSVTRKIPEGQYLLQKVKIDADKSTPRKERITAADFEKYVRQTPNKRFLGTNFYVWLYEQANPGKQNWWNNWKRRIGQEPVLLDMGLTERSAQNLKIFMDSKGFRASQVTFEVDTTSRRKRARVTYRTRQGEPYRIDSVSYEFRDKFLEQIILPDTANTLLRKGGIFDITVLDRERERIAAYLKERGYYNFTVNNIEYVADTLGGGHKVGLELVVKQNLTGYDERGLPVMDNNMVYRIDQINVFPNYDPTVARTDSTFLQRLDTLYYRGLNIVYEKRPNLRPAILRQAVPLYPNYVYNSAQVNRAYTDLMSLGYFKSAKIEFEEQPQSADVTNYVSFIGASADSTQTRYTREGYLKCNILCTPTLKQSFKVDLEGSTTSSFYGLKATVGYQNRNIFRGAEAFDVSFTAGYEFMKAPDAKKKRATEFGITTGLTFPRFLM
;
A
#
# COMPACT_ATOMS: atom_id res chain seq x y z
N MET A 1 20.42 38.70 -14.41
CA MET A 1 21.00 37.35 -14.41
C MET A 1 22.35 37.21 -13.70
N LEU A 2 23.17 38.25 -13.54
CA LEU A 2 24.46 38.16 -12.83
C LEU A 2 24.37 37.94 -11.31
N GLY A 3 23.28 38.32 -10.62
CA GLY A 3 23.12 38.18 -9.18
C GLY A 3 22.97 36.76 -8.62
N LEU A 4 22.55 35.79 -9.46
CA LEU A 4 22.34 34.40 -9.05
C LEU A 4 23.63 33.57 -8.94
N ILE A 5 24.69 33.99 -9.61
CA ILE A 5 25.98 33.26 -9.62
C ILE A 5 26.77 33.54 -8.33
N CYS A 6 26.62 34.69 -7.73
CA CYS A 6 27.30 35.07 -6.44
C CYS A 6 26.69 34.33 -5.22
N SER A 7 25.46 33.88 -5.29
CA SER A 7 24.75 33.18 -4.18
C SER A 7 25.33 31.79 -3.85
N ALA A 8 26.00 31.15 -4.81
CA ALA A 8 26.55 29.81 -4.62
C ALA A 8 27.77 29.76 -3.66
N CYS A 9 28.43 30.88 -3.43
CA CYS A 9 29.57 30.97 -2.50
C CYS A 9 29.16 31.26 -1.05
N SER A 10 27.95 31.77 -0.80
CA SER A 10 27.51 32.16 0.54
C SER A 10 26.95 31.01 1.39
N VAL A 11 26.39 29.97 0.75
CA VAL A 11 25.72 28.86 1.43
C VAL A 11 26.62 28.00 2.32
N THR A 12 27.91 27.96 2.03
CA THR A 12 28.88 27.20 2.85
C THR A 12 29.59 28.00 3.90
N ARG A 13 29.30 29.32 3.98
CA ARG A 13 29.98 30.24 4.93
C ARG A 13 29.61 29.97 6.38
N LYS A 14 28.38 29.54 6.63
CA LYS A 14 27.86 29.24 7.98
C LYS A 14 28.17 27.84 8.46
N ILE A 15 28.74 26.99 7.61
CA ILE A 15 29.08 25.60 7.98
C ILE A 15 30.32 25.66 8.92
N PRO A 16 30.27 24.97 10.07
CA PRO A 16 31.39 24.86 11.00
C PRO A 16 32.67 24.35 10.33
N GLU A 17 33.81 24.64 10.93
CA GLU A 17 35.09 24.09 10.46
C GLU A 17 35.11 22.57 10.67
N GLY A 18 35.65 21.84 9.71
CA GLY A 18 35.69 20.39 9.72
C GLY A 18 34.41 19.71 9.21
N GLN A 19 33.32 20.46 8.97
CA GLN A 19 32.09 19.91 8.40
C GLN A 19 31.97 20.29 6.92
N TYR A 20 31.30 19.40 6.15
CA TYR A 20 31.15 19.54 4.70
C TYR A 20 29.69 19.39 4.29
N LEU A 21 29.21 20.29 3.41
CA LEU A 21 27.89 20.16 2.78
C LEU A 21 27.91 18.98 1.80
N LEU A 22 27.02 18.03 1.99
CA LEU A 22 26.86 16.92 1.04
C LEU A 22 26.28 17.43 -0.27
N GLN A 23 27.16 17.52 -1.27
CA GLN A 23 26.80 18.09 -2.56
C GLN A 23 26.25 17.07 -3.55
N LYS A 24 26.80 15.87 -3.54
CA LYS A 24 26.44 14.82 -4.48
C LYS A 24 26.69 13.45 -3.88
N VAL A 25 25.72 12.57 -4.09
CA VAL A 25 25.89 11.13 -3.92
C VAL A 25 25.84 10.50 -5.29
N LYS A 26 26.81 9.66 -5.61
CA LYS A 26 26.90 8.90 -6.86
C LYS A 26 26.96 7.42 -6.51
N ILE A 27 26.22 6.61 -7.24
CA ILE A 27 26.32 5.15 -7.17
C ILE A 27 26.88 4.67 -8.50
N ASP A 28 28.04 4.05 -8.43
CA ASP A 28 28.71 3.43 -9.58
C ASP A 28 28.43 1.94 -9.55
N ALA A 29 27.33 1.56 -10.20
CA ALA A 29 26.86 0.20 -10.23
C ALA A 29 27.72 -0.65 -11.17
N ASP A 30 27.98 -1.91 -10.75
CA ASP A 30 28.73 -2.88 -11.52
C ASP A 30 28.09 -3.13 -12.91
N LYS A 31 28.92 -3.12 -13.93
CA LYS A 31 28.52 -3.36 -15.32
C LYS A 31 28.96 -4.73 -15.86
N SER A 32 29.70 -5.51 -15.07
CA SER A 32 30.20 -6.82 -15.46
C SER A 32 29.09 -7.87 -15.57
N THR A 33 28.02 -7.72 -14.75
CA THR A 33 26.87 -8.62 -14.73
C THR A 33 26.00 -8.44 -15.99
N PRO A 34 25.42 -9.52 -16.56
CA PRO A 34 24.51 -9.45 -17.70
C PRO A 34 23.34 -8.47 -17.45
N ARG A 35 22.95 -7.71 -18.47
CA ARG A 35 21.95 -6.63 -18.35
C ARG A 35 20.63 -7.06 -17.69
N LYS A 36 20.18 -8.30 -17.91
CA LYS A 36 18.93 -8.84 -17.34
C LYS A 36 19.00 -9.10 -15.83
N GLU A 37 20.19 -9.31 -15.29
CA GLU A 37 20.42 -9.66 -13.87
C GLU A 37 21.11 -8.52 -13.11
N ARG A 38 21.40 -7.42 -13.81
CA ARG A 38 22.12 -6.28 -13.23
C ARG A 38 21.21 -5.45 -12.36
N ILE A 39 21.66 -5.18 -11.13
CA ILE A 39 21.07 -4.18 -10.26
C ILE A 39 21.55 -2.81 -10.73
N THR A 40 20.63 -1.88 -10.94
CA THR A 40 20.94 -0.54 -11.47
C THR A 40 21.17 0.47 -10.34
N ALA A 41 21.79 1.60 -10.66
CA ALA A 41 21.98 2.67 -9.69
C ALA A 41 20.64 3.18 -9.12
N ALA A 42 19.56 3.18 -9.90
CA ALA A 42 18.23 3.58 -9.45
C ALA A 42 17.66 2.63 -8.39
N ASP A 43 17.95 1.33 -8.47
CA ASP A 43 17.51 0.36 -7.47
C ASP A 43 18.16 0.59 -6.11
N PHE A 44 19.37 1.13 -6.12
CA PHE A 44 20.15 1.42 -4.91
C PHE A 44 19.75 2.72 -4.21
N GLU A 45 19.19 3.71 -4.92
CA GLU A 45 18.95 5.06 -4.38
C GLU A 45 18.16 5.07 -3.07
N LYS A 46 17.15 4.20 -2.94
CA LYS A 46 16.29 4.10 -1.74
C LYS A 46 16.99 3.52 -0.50
N TYR A 47 18.16 2.91 -0.68
CA TYR A 47 18.93 2.32 0.41
C TYR A 47 20.03 3.26 0.94
N VAL A 48 20.26 4.38 0.26
CA VAL A 48 21.17 5.42 0.73
C VAL A 48 20.49 6.25 1.80
N ARG A 49 21.10 6.32 2.99
CA ARG A 49 20.53 7.01 4.16
C ARG A 49 20.62 8.52 4.07
N GLN A 50 21.59 9.02 3.35
CA GLN A 50 21.88 10.44 3.28
C GLN A 50 21.83 10.93 1.84
N THR A 51 20.81 11.75 1.52
CA THR A 51 20.62 12.34 0.20
C THR A 51 20.96 13.83 0.22
N PRO A 52 21.62 14.36 -0.82
CA PRO A 52 21.94 15.79 -0.88
C PRO A 52 20.68 16.64 -1.02
N ASN A 53 20.78 17.91 -0.63
CA ASN A 53 19.71 18.89 -0.80
C ASN A 53 19.29 19.02 -2.27
N LYS A 54 18.00 19.30 -2.49
CA LYS A 54 17.47 19.60 -3.83
C LYS A 54 18.13 20.85 -4.39
N ARG A 55 18.35 20.85 -5.70
CA ARG A 55 18.92 21.98 -6.42
C ARG A 55 17.91 22.61 -7.34
N PHE A 56 17.95 23.93 -7.40
CA PHE A 56 17.18 24.70 -8.39
C PHE A 56 18.14 25.31 -9.41
N LEU A 57 17.97 25.02 -10.68
CA LEU A 57 18.86 25.45 -11.79
C LEU A 57 20.36 25.23 -11.47
N GLY A 58 20.71 24.07 -10.88
CA GLY A 58 22.09 23.73 -10.53
C GLY A 58 22.65 24.42 -9.28
N THR A 59 21.89 25.32 -8.65
CA THR A 59 22.26 26.08 -7.45
C THR A 59 21.63 25.48 -6.19
N ASN A 60 22.23 25.74 -5.01
CA ASN A 60 21.69 25.33 -3.71
C ASN A 60 20.67 26.37 -3.19
N PHE A 61 19.73 26.81 -4.05
CA PHE A 61 18.74 27.84 -3.75
C PHE A 61 17.92 27.56 -2.48
N TYR A 62 17.46 26.34 -2.28
CA TYR A 62 16.66 25.97 -1.11
C TYR A 62 17.43 26.06 0.20
N VAL A 63 18.73 25.69 0.19
CA VAL A 63 19.60 25.84 1.37
C VAL A 63 19.87 27.31 1.63
N TRP A 64 20.15 28.10 0.60
CA TRP A 64 20.32 29.55 0.72
C TRP A 64 19.06 30.22 1.30
N LEU A 65 17.88 29.83 0.85
CA LEU A 65 16.62 30.37 1.35
C LEU A 65 16.41 30.05 2.84
N TYR A 66 16.73 28.83 3.25
CA TYR A 66 16.69 28.42 4.66
C TYR A 66 17.66 29.24 5.54
N GLU A 67 18.87 29.43 5.09
CA GLU A 67 19.89 30.21 5.82
C GLU A 67 19.55 31.69 5.94
N GLN A 68 18.73 32.24 5.04
CA GLN A 68 18.21 33.59 5.10
C GLN A 68 17.04 33.74 6.09
N ALA A 69 16.53 32.67 6.63
CA ALA A 69 15.49 32.70 7.64
C ALA A 69 16.11 32.96 9.04
N ASN A 70 15.60 33.96 9.75
CA ASN A 70 16.07 34.27 11.12
C ASN A 70 15.36 33.35 12.12
N PRO A 71 16.09 32.56 12.94
CA PRO A 71 15.49 31.67 13.94
C PRO A 71 14.62 32.39 14.99
N GLY A 72 14.93 33.62 15.34
CA GLY A 72 14.21 34.37 16.37
C GLY A 72 12.97 35.13 15.89
N LYS A 73 12.71 35.21 14.59
CA LYS A 73 11.57 35.98 14.06
C LYS A 73 10.48 35.03 13.51
N GLN A 74 9.27 35.08 14.07
CA GLN A 74 8.10 34.27 13.65
C GLN A 74 7.15 35.04 12.73
N ASN A 75 7.65 35.89 11.83
CA ASN A 75 6.78 36.53 10.84
C ASN A 75 6.51 35.64 9.62
N TRP A 76 5.45 35.95 8.86
CA TRP A 76 4.99 35.17 7.71
C TRP A 76 6.12 34.89 6.69
N TRP A 77 6.96 35.90 6.38
CA TRP A 77 8.07 35.75 5.44
C TRP A 77 9.16 34.79 5.92
N ASN A 78 9.48 34.77 7.22
CA ASN A 78 10.42 33.81 7.77
C ASN A 78 9.86 32.37 7.79
N ASN A 79 8.58 32.24 8.14
CA ASN A 79 7.91 30.95 8.10
C ASN A 79 7.84 30.41 6.67
N TRP A 80 7.57 31.26 5.68
CA TRP A 80 7.61 30.91 4.27
C TRP A 80 9.01 30.44 3.82
N LYS A 81 10.08 31.20 4.16
CA LYS A 81 11.47 30.83 3.86
C LYS A 81 11.86 29.49 4.47
N ARG A 82 11.45 29.19 5.71
CA ARG A 82 11.70 27.91 6.37
C ARG A 82 10.91 26.77 5.75
N ARG A 83 9.67 27.03 5.36
CA ARG A 83 8.80 26.00 4.75
C ARG A 83 9.26 25.56 3.37
N ILE A 84 9.77 26.49 2.57
CA ILE A 84 10.29 26.23 1.22
C ILE A 84 11.77 25.87 1.26
N GLY A 85 12.55 26.50 2.13
CA GLY A 85 13.95 26.21 2.32
C GLY A 85 14.21 24.81 2.87
N GLN A 86 15.43 24.32 2.66
CA GLN A 86 15.91 23.04 3.17
C GLN A 86 17.11 23.27 4.07
N GLU A 87 17.11 22.62 5.24
CA GLU A 87 18.27 22.59 6.11
C GLU A 87 19.48 21.98 5.38
N PRO A 88 20.71 22.55 5.54
CA PRO A 88 21.88 22.00 4.89
C PRO A 88 22.19 20.59 5.38
N VAL A 89 22.23 19.63 4.45
CA VAL A 89 22.63 18.25 4.74
C VAL A 89 24.16 18.19 4.81
N LEU A 90 24.68 18.01 6.01
CA LEU A 90 26.13 17.86 6.23
C LEU A 90 26.54 16.41 6.06
N LEU A 91 27.78 16.20 5.61
CA LEU A 91 28.34 14.85 5.49
C LEU A 91 28.44 14.18 6.86
N ASP A 92 27.83 13.03 7.01
CA ASP A 92 27.95 12.14 8.17
C ASP A 92 28.60 10.82 7.71
N MET A 93 29.77 10.52 8.25
CA MET A 93 30.52 9.30 7.91
C MET A 93 29.80 8.05 8.40
N GLY A 94 29.15 8.09 9.58
CA GLY A 94 28.40 6.96 10.10
C GLY A 94 27.18 6.61 9.23
N LEU A 95 26.48 7.62 8.70
CA LEU A 95 25.39 7.42 7.74
C LEU A 95 25.91 6.92 6.38
N THR A 96 27.12 7.33 5.99
CA THR A 96 27.77 6.86 4.76
C THR A 96 28.13 5.37 4.85
N GLU A 97 28.74 4.95 5.96
CA GLU A 97 29.04 3.53 6.23
C GLU A 97 27.78 2.67 6.31
N ARG A 98 26.74 3.14 7.04
CA ARG A 98 25.45 2.45 7.10
C ARG A 98 24.79 2.34 5.73
N SER A 99 24.95 3.34 4.86
CA SER A 99 24.47 3.26 3.49
C SER A 99 25.20 2.16 2.72
N ALA A 100 26.54 2.08 2.82
CA ALA A 100 27.31 1.02 2.17
C ALA A 100 26.88 -0.38 2.65
N GLN A 101 26.63 -0.55 3.97
CA GLN A 101 26.11 -1.80 4.54
C GLN A 101 24.71 -2.12 4.00
N ASN A 102 23.81 -1.13 3.93
CA ASN A 102 22.46 -1.34 3.38
C ASN A 102 22.50 -1.76 1.90
N LEU A 103 23.39 -1.16 1.11
CA LEU A 103 23.58 -1.53 -0.29
C LEU A 103 24.06 -3.00 -0.41
N LYS A 104 24.98 -3.43 0.47
CA LYS A 104 25.43 -4.82 0.52
C LYS A 104 24.28 -5.76 0.91
N ILE A 105 23.55 -5.48 1.99
CA ILE A 105 22.40 -6.28 2.43
C ILE A 105 21.37 -6.39 1.31
N PHE A 106 21.12 -5.31 0.58
CA PHE A 106 20.23 -5.34 -0.57
C PHE A 106 20.73 -6.28 -1.68
N MET A 107 22.02 -6.24 -2.04
CA MET A 107 22.56 -7.18 -3.02
C MET A 107 22.52 -8.63 -2.53
N ASP A 108 22.81 -8.86 -1.24
CA ASP A 108 22.72 -10.19 -0.63
C ASP A 108 21.27 -10.72 -0.70
N SER A 109 20.28 -9.86 -0.46
CA SER A 109 18.85 -10.22 -0.58
C SER A 109 18.43 -10.54 -2.02
N LYS A 110 19.17 -10.01 -3.01
CA LYS A 110 18.99 -10.29 -4.43
C LYS A 110 19.79 -11.51 -4.92
N GLY A 111 20.40 -12.27 -4.00
CA GLY A 111 21.15 -13.48 -4.31
C GLY A 111 22.63 -13.27 -4.59
N PHE A 112 23.15 -12.05 -4.50
CA PHE A 112 24.56 -11.73 -4.75
C PHE A 112 25.38 -11.70 -3.46
N ARG A 113 25.54 -12.84 -2.78
CA ARG A 113 26.19 -12.93 -1.46
C ARG A 113 27.69 -12.63 -1.47
N ALA A 114 28.38 -12.83 -2.62
CA ALA A 114 29.78 -12.47 -2.81
C ALA A 114 29.99 -10.99 -3.19
N SER A 115 28.92 -10.19 -3.08
CA SER A 115 28.95 -8.77 -3.45
C SER A 115 29.84 -7.95 -2.52
N GLN A 116 30.41 -6.88 -3.08
CA GLN A 116 31.25 -5.92 -2.37
C GLN A 116 30.75 -4.50 -2.59
N VAL A 117 30.76 -3.70 -1.56
CA VAL A 117 30.47 -2.26 -1.61
C VAL A 117 31.61 -1.50 -0.97
N THR A 118 32.18 -0.59 -1.71
CA THR A 118 33.17 0.38 -1.23
C THR A 118 32.64 1.79 -1.43
N PHE A 119 33.12 2.75 -0.65
CA PHE A 119 32.79 4.14 -0.86
C PHE A 119 34.02 5.02 -0.80
N GLU A 120 33.96 6.10 -1.54
CA GLU A 120 34.98 7.14 -1.54
C GLU A 120 34.32 8.48 -1.21
N VAL A 121 34.96 9.24 -0.35
CA VAL A 121 34.53 10.57 0.03
C VAL A 121 35.56 11.57 -0.51
N ASP A 122 35.12 12.42 -1.43
CA ASP A 122 35.90 13.52 -1.98
C ASP A 122 35.44 14.83 -1.29
N THR A 123 36.35 15.50 -0.58
CA THR A 123 36.08 16.73 0.13
C THR A 123 36.89 17.90 -0.45
N THR A 124 36.20 18.99 -0.76
CA THR A 124 36.83 20.23 -1.23
C THR A 124 36.87 21.23 -0.09
N SER A 125 37.98 21.32 0.63
CA SER A 125 38.17 22.14 1.84
C SER A 125 37.87 23.64 1.60
N ARG A 126 38.33 24.25 0.52
CA ARG A 126 38.08 25.66 0.18
C ARG A 126 36.58 25.99 0.03
N ARG A 127 35.74 25.04 -0.34
CA ARG A 127 34.29 25.22 -0.58
C ARG A 127 33.44 24.51 0.44
N LYS A 128 34.01 23.86 1.46
CA LYS A 128 33.34 23.04 2.49
C LYS A 128 32.26 22.12 1.86
N ARG A 129 32.61 21.40 0.80
CA ARG A 129 31.69 20.52 0.05
C ARG A 129 32.22 19.10 0.01
N ALA A 130 31.31 18.13 0.10
CA ALA A 130 31.63 16.72 -0.01
C ALA A 130 30.83 16.03 -1.12
N ARG A 131 31.47 15.05 -1.73
CA ARG A 131 30.86 14.12 -2.68
C ARG A 131 31.15 12.72 -2.19
N VAL A 132 30.10 11.88 -2.13
CA VAL A 132 30.24 10.47 -1.80
C VAL A 132 29.98 9.65 -3.06
N THR A 133 30.88 8.71 -3.36
CA THR A 133 30.72 7.77 -4.46
C THR A 133 30.75 6.36 -3.91
N TYR A 134 29.63 5.64 -4.02
CA TYR A 134 29.54 4.22 -3.70
C TYR A 134 29.87 3.41 -4.96
N ARG A 135 30.78 2.47 -4.84
CA ARG A 135 31.11 1.50 -5.90
C ARG A 135 30.63 0.12 -5.48
N THR A 136 29.83 -0.51 -6.33
CA THR A 136 29.29 -1.83 -6.07
C THR A 136 29.86 -2.85 -7.04
N ARG A 137 30.17 -4.04 -6.53
CA ARG A 137 30.51 -5.22 -7.33
C ARG A 137 29.53 -6.33 -6.95
N GLN A 138 28.76 -6.83 -7.90
CA GLN A 138 27.70 -7.81 -7.64
C GLN A 138 28.27 -9.22 -7.44
N GLY A 139 29.26 -9.62 -8.24
CA GLY A 139 29.73 -11.00 -8.28
C GLY A 139 28.73 -11.96 -8.94
N GLU A 140 28.94 -13.26 -8.79
CA GLU A 140 28.02 -14.28 -9.30
C GLU A 140 26.83 -14.48 -8.36
N PRO A 141 25.60 -14.56 -8.91
CA PRO A 141 24.41 -14.81 -8.09
C PRO A 141 24.31 -16.28 -7.67
N TYR A 142 23.78 -16.52 -6.50
CA TYR A 142 23.29 -17.85 -6.10
C TYR A 142 22.05 -18.21 -6.89
N ARG A 143 21.96 -19.46 -7.37
CA ARG A 143 20.85 -19.95 -8.18
C ARG A 143 20.18 -21.15 -7.54
N ILE A 144 18.87 -21.23 -7.67
CA ILE A 144 18.06 -22.36 -7.20
C ILE A 144 18.39 -23.59 -8.03
N ASP A 145 18.92 -24.63 -7.42
CA ASP A 145 19.22 -25.93 -8.06
C ASP A 145 18.04 -26.89 -7.97
N SER A 146 17.42 -26.97 -6.82
CA SER A 146 16.24 -27.81 -6.57
C SER A 146 15.25 -27.11 -5.63
N VAL A 147 13.97 -27.47 -5.76
CA VAL A 147 12.92 -27.04 -4.84
C VAL A 147 12.21 -28.31 -4.35
N SER A 148 12.19 -28.53 -3.04
CA SER A 148 11.44 -29.55 -2.35
C SER A 148 10.38 -28.95 -1.46
N TYR A 149 9.39 -29.75 -1.09
CA TYR A 149 8.27 -29.32 -0.25
C TYR A 149 8.14 -30.27 0.93
N GLU A 150 8.14 -29.72 2.16
CA GLU A 150 7.79 -30.41 3.38
C GLU A 150 6.44 -29.92 3.90
N PHE A 151 5.52 -30.84 4.17
CA PHE A 151 4.21 -30.50 4.72
C PHE A 151 4.06 -31.11 6.11
N ARG A 152 4.01 -30.27 7.12
CA ARG A 152 3.65 -30.68 8.50
C ARG A 152 2.13 -30.83 8.62
N ASP A 153 1.37 -30.07 7.82
CA ASP A 153 -0.06 -30.22 7.64
C ASP A 153 -0.34 -31.02 6.36
N LYS A 154 -0.68 -32.29 6.51
CA LYS A 154 -0.89 -33.22 5.38
C LYS A 154 -2.14 -32.91 4.56
N PHE A 155 -3.11 -32.16 5.08
CA PHE A 155 -4.26 -31.73 4.30
C PHE A 155 -3.87 -30.67 3.25
N LEU A 156 -2.96 -29.78 3.61
CA LEU A 156 -2.48 -28.75 2.70
C LEU A 156 -1.60 -29.30 1.57
N GLU A 157 -0.93 -30.43 1.78
CA GLU A 157 -0.14 -31.10 0.74
C GLU A 157 -0.94 -31.32 -0.54
N GLN A 158 -2.17 -31.84 -0.42
CA GLN A 158 -3.03 -32.16 -1.56
C GLN A 158 -3.59 -30.95 -2.29
N ILE A 159 -3.58 -29.80 -1.62
CA ILE A 159 -4.07 -28.55 -2.19
C ILE A 159 -2.93 -27.79 -2.86
N ILE A 160 -1.74 -27.78 -2.23
CA ILE A 160 -0.59 -27.00 -2.70
C ILE A 160 0.17 -27.72 -3.80
N LEU A 161 0.36 -29.06 -3.72
CA LEU A 161 1.14 -29.81 -4.72
C LEU A 161 0.60 -29.66 -6.16
N PRO A 162 -0.72 -29.73 -6.43
CA PRO A 162 -1.23 -29.48 -7.76
C PRO A 162 -0.98 -28.06 -8.28
N ASP A 163 -0.87 -27.08 -7.36
CA ASP A 163 -0.64 -25.67 -7.70
C ASP A 163 0.87 -25.33 -7.88
N THR A 164 1.78 -26.28 -7.67
CA THR A 164 3.23 -26.06 -7.89
C THR A 164 3.57 -25.74 -9.33
N ALA A 165 2.69 -26.04 -10.30
CA ALA A 165 2.83 -25.60 -11.68
C ALA A 165 2.87 -24.06 -11.83
N ASN A 166 2.24 -23.34 -10.88
CA ASN A 166 2.17 -21.88 -10.84
C ASN A 166 3.26 -21.24 -9.98
N THR A 167 4.22 -22.03 -9.46
CA THR A 167 5.29 -21.53 -8.58
C THR A 167 6.16 -20.47 -9.26
N LEU A 168 6.57 -19.47 -8.49
CA LEU A 168 7.56 -18.48 -8.91
C LEU A 168 8.99 -19.00 -8.77
N LEU A 169 9.18 -20.10 -8.03
CA LEU A 169 10.49 -20.71 -7.77
C LEU A 169 10.86 -21.62 -8.94
N ARG A 170 11.84 -21.18 -9.73
CA ARG A 170 12.27 -21.92 -10.92
C ARG A 170 13.71 -22.40 -10.76
N LYS A 171 13.96 -23.65 -11.13
CA LYS A 171 15.33 -24.18 -11.24
C LYS A 171 16.17 -23.29 -12.16
N GLY A 172 17.39 -22.94 -11.74
CA GLY A 172 18.28 -21.99 -12.42
C GLY A 172 17.98 -20.50 -12.20
N GLY A 173 16.83 -20.18 -11.58
CA GLY A 173 16.49 -18.82 -11.18
C GLY A 173 17.42 -18.30 -10.08
N ILE A 174 17.57 -16.98 -9.99
CA ILE A 174 18.36 -16.35 -8.92
C ILE A 174 17.65 -16.54 -7.57
N PHE A 175 18.43 -16.85 -6.54
CA PHE A 175 17.95 -16.95 -5.16
C PHE A 175 17.69 -15.55 -4.60
N ASP A 176 16.56 -14.94 -5.00
CA ASP A 176 16.11 -13.62 -4.59
C ASP A 176 15.04 -13.72 -3.49
N ILE A 177 15.34 -13.19 -2.31
CA ILE A 177 14.42 -13.20 -1.16
C ILE A 177 13.06 -12.57 -1.53
N THR A 178 13.05 -11.56 -2.41
CA THR A 178 11.79 -10.94 -2.85
C THR A 178 10.91 -11.93 -3.65
N VAL A 179 11.50 -12.85 -4.39
CA VAL A 179 10.77 -13.90 -5.12
C VAL A 179 10.25 -14.94 -4.15
N LEU A 180 11.05 -15.31 -3.13
CA LEU A 180 10.62 -16.21 -2.07
C LEU A 180 9.43 -15.64 -1.29
N ASP A 181 9.48 -14.36 -0.92
CA ASP A 181 8.38 -13.71 -0.21
C ASP A 181 7.11 -13.64 -1.07
N ARG A 182 7.23 -13.31 -2.36
CA ARG A 182 6.07 -13.33 -3.28
C ARG A 182 5.47 -14.73 -3.43
N GLU A 183 6.29 -15.78 -3.41
CA GLU A 183 5.78 -17.15 -3.45
C GLU A 183 5.01 -17.50 -2.16
N ARG A 184 5.51 -17.07 -1.00
CA ARG A 184 4.77 -17.19 0.28
C ARG A 184 3.44 -16.46 0.23
N GLU A 185 3.43 -15.22 -0.28
CA GLU A 185 2.23 -14.43 -0.48
C GLU A 185 1.26 -15.09 -1.45
N ARG A 186 1.76 -15.65 -2.57
CA ARG A 186 0.96 -16.36 -3.56
C ARG A 186 0.26 -17.58 -2.95
N ILE A 187 1.02 -18.43 -2.25
CA ILE A 187 0.47 -19.64 -1.59
C ILE A 187 -0.53 -19.22 -0.51
N ALA A 188 -0.22 -18.22 0.31
CA ALA A 188 -1.14 -17.74 1.33
C ALA A 188 -2.44 -17.19 0.73
N ALA A 189 -2.38 -16.43 -0.36
CA ALA A 189 -3.55 -15.93 -1.06
C ALA A 189 -4.38 -17.09 -1.66
N TYR A 190 -3.71 -18.05 -2.31
CA TYR A 190 -4.32 -19.24 -2.88
C TYR A 190 -5.12 -20.07 -1.86
N LEU A 191 -4.56 -20.23 -0.65
CA LEU A 191 -5.24 -20.93 0.43
C LEU A 191 -6.37 -20.10 1.06
N LYS A 192 -6.18 -18.78 1.22
CA LYS A 192 -7.24 -17.89 1.71
C LYS A 192 -8.45 -17.83 0.78
N GLU A 193 -8.27 -17.99 -0.51
CA GLU A 193 -9.38 -18.12 -1.45
C GLU A 193 -10.14 -19.45 -1.32
N ARG A 194 -9.56 -20.44 -0.60
CA ARG A 194 -10.12 -21.79 -0.38
C ARG A 194 -10.57 -22.04 1.05
N GLY A 195 -10.72 -20.99 1.83
CA GLY A 195 -11.28 -21.08 3.17
C GLY A 195 -10.28 -21.04 4.32
N TYR A 196 -8.99 -21.07 4.07
CA TYR A 196 -7.97 -21.08 5.12
C TYR A 196 -7.72 -19.65 5.65
N TYR A 197 -8.71 -19.12 6.37
CA TYR A 197 -8.71 -17.74 6.88
C TYR A 197 -7.47 -17.39 7.70
N ASN A 198 -7.06 -18.26 8.63
CA ASN A 198 -5.93 -18.03 9.54
C ASN A 198 -4.57 -18.31 8.90
N PHE A 199 -4.53 -18.84 7.67
CA PHE A 199 -3.26 -19.11 7.01
C PHE A 199 -2.57 -17.80 6.60
N THR A 200 -1.30 -17.65 6.98
CA THR A 200 -0.50 -16.46 6.70
C THR A 200 0.84 -16.83 6.08
N VAL A 201 1.58 -15.86 5.59
CA VAL A 201 2.95 -16.05 5.11
C VAL A 201 3.88 -16.64 6.17
N ASN A 202 3.58 -16.47 7.46
CA ASN A 202 4.37 -17.01 8.58
C ASN A 202 4.20 -18.54 8.74
N ASN A 203 3.19 -19.12 8.11
CA ASN A 203 3.02 -20.58 8.06
C ASN A 203 3.93 -21.24 7.02
N ILE A 204 4.68 -20.46 6.24
CA ILE A 204 5.62 -20.95 5.24
C ILE A 204 7.02 -20.51 5.62
N GLU A 205 7.95 -21.47 5.66
CA GLU A 205 9.36 -21.25 5.94
C GLU A 205 10.21 -21.82 4.81
N TYR A 206 11.39 -21.25 4.59
CA TYR A 206 12.36 -21.77 3.64
C TYR A 206 13.59 -22.26 4.39
N VAL A 207 14.01 -23.46 4.08
CA VAL A 207 15.32 -23.99 4.45
C VAL A 207 16.18 -23.99 3.19
N ALA A 208 17.30 -23.27 3.24
CA ALA A 208 18.21 -23.13 2.10
C ALA A 208 19.52 -23.89 2.38
N ASP A 209 19.83 -24.89 1.57
CA ASP A 209 21.08 -25.62 1.60
C ASP A 209 22.04 -25.11 0.53
N THR A 210 23.20 -24.64 0.97
CA THR A 210 24.27 -24.11 0.11
C THR A 210 25.51 -25.00 0.08
N LEU A 211 25.46 -26.19 0.71
CA LEU A 211 26.62 -27.07 0.89
C LEU A 211 27.10 -27.72 -0.41
N GLY A 212 26.28 -27.73 -1.47
CA GLY A 212 26.64 -28.30 -2.77
C GLY A 212 27.71 -27.52 -3.54
N GLY A 213 28.15 -26.35 -3.09
CA GLY A 213 29.13 -25.50 -3.75
C GLY A 213 28.63 -24.88 -5.07
N GLY A 214 29.49 -24.11 -5.78
CA GLY A 214 29.23 -23.60 -7.13
C GLY A 214 28.07 -22.60 -7.23
N HIS A 215 27.81 -21.77 -6.21
CA HIS A 215 26.73 -20.77 -6.17
C HIS A 215 25.33 -21.39 -6.41
N LYS A 216 25.12 -22.62 -5.95
CA LYS A 216 23.84 -23.33 -6.05
C LYS A 216 23.18 -23.43 -4.69
N VAL A 217 21.84 -23.42 -4.68
CA VAL A 217 21.01 -23.50 -3.47
C VAL A 217 19.95 -24.56 -3.67
N GLY A 218 19.97 -25.59 -2.82
CA GLY A 218 18.80 -26.47 -2.59
C GLY A 218 17.82 -25.73 -1.70
N LEU A 219 16.57 -25.62 -2.14
CA LEU A 219 15.54 -24.91 -1.40
C LEU A 219 14.44 -25.88 -0.97
N GLU A 220 14.16 -25.93 0.33
CA GLU A 220 13.02 -26.65 0.87
C GLU A 220 11.99 -25.66 1.40
N LEU A 221 10.76 -25.77 0.89
CA LEU A 221 9.61 -25.02 1.35
C LEU A 221 8.85 -25.83 2.38
N VAL A 222 8.84 -25.36 3.63
CA VAL A 222 8.18 -26.02 4.75
C VAL A 222 6.84 -25.34 5.05
N VAL A 223 5.74 -26.08 4.90
CA VAL A 223 4.39 -25.63 5.27
C VAL A 223 4.07 -26.11 6.68
N LYS A 224 3.93 -25.15 7.60
CA LYS A 224 3.71 -25.41 9.03
C LYS A 224 2.24 -25.59 9.37
N GLN A 225 1.98 -26.26 10.47
CA GLN A 225 0.69 -26.23 11.16
C GLN A 225 0.41 -24.85 11.75
N ASN A 226 -0.83 -24.60 12.13
CA ASN A 226 -1.24 -23.37 12.79
C ASN A 226 -0.94 -23.45 14.30
N LEU A 227 -0.45 -22.33 14.88
CA LEU A 227 -0.27 -22.19 16.31
C LEU A 227 -1.64 -21.86 16.94
N THR A 228 -2.18 -22.76 17.77
CA THR A 228 -3.50 -22.59 18.40
C THR A 228 -3.41 -22.11 19.86
N GLY A 229 -2.23 -22.24 20.48
CA GLY A 229 -2.03 -21.78 21.87
C GLY A 229 -0.74 -22.31 22.45
N TYR A 230 -0.67 -22.27 23.78
CA TYR A 230 0.43 -22.84 24.57
C TYR A 230 -0.16 -23.76 25.61
N ASP A 231 0.50 -24.88 25.87
CA ASP A 231 0.12 -25.82 26.92
C ASP A 231 0.46 -25.24 28.32
N GLU A 232 0.11 -25.99 29.36
CA GLU A 232 0.41 -25.63 30.76
C GLU A 232 1.92 -25.49 31.06
N ARG A 233 2.77 -26.03 30.19
CA ARG A 233 4.24 -25.97 30.29
C ARG A 233 4.82 -24.83 29.44
N GLY A 234 3.96 -24.03 28.73
CA GLY A 234 4.37 -22.97 27.85
C GLY A 234 4.89 -23.46 26.49
N LEU A 235 4.67 -24.73 26.12
CA LEU A 235 5.03 -25.25 24.81
C LEU A 235 3.94 -24.93 23.78
N PRO A 236 4.33 -24.60 22.52
CA PRO A 236 3.38 -24.26 21.48
C PRO A 236 2.52 -25.47 21.09
N VAL A 237 1.22 -25.30 21.13
CA VAL A 237 0.25 -26.29 20.63
C VAL A 237 -0.01 -26.01 19.17
N MET A 238 0.36 -26.96 18.32
CA MET A 238 0.20 -26.87 16.86
C MET A 238 -0.98 -27.74 16.41
N ASP A 239 -1.81 -27.23 15.54
CA ASP A 239 -2.93 -27.96 14.95
C ASP A 239 -2.97 -27.74 13.43
N ASN A 240 -3.68 -28.62 12.71
CA ASN A 240 -3.86 -28.49 11.29
C ASN A 240 -4.67 -27.21 10.96
N ASN A 241 -4.39 -26.61 9.82
CA ASN A 241 -5.14 -25.44 9.36
C ASN A 241 -6.59 -25.82 9.06
N MET A 242 -7.53 -25.01 9.57
CA MET A 242 -8.95 -25.24 9.41
C MET A 242 -9.51 -24.48 8.21
N VAL A 243 -10.55 -25.04 7.59
CA VAL A 243 -11.37 -24.35 6.61
C VAL A 243 -12.47 -23.60 7.34
N TYR A 244 -12.68 -22.34 7.01
CA TYR A 244 -13.67 -21.49 7.64
C TYR A 244 -14.87 -21.26 6.72
N ARG A 245 -16.07 -21.26 7.31
CA ARG A 245 -17.32 -20.83 6.69
C ARG A 245 -17.81 -19.54 7.31
N ILE A 246 -18.47 -18.72 6.51
CA ILE A 246 -19.11 -17.51 6.99
C ILE A 246 -20.49 -17.91 7.57
N ASP A 247 -20.66 -17.79 8.88
CA ASP A 247 -21.93 -18.08 9.54
C ASP A 247 -22.92 -16.90 9.41
N GLN A 248 -22.47 -15.71 9.79
CA GLN A 248 -23.30 -14.53 9.85
C GLN A 248 -22.60 -13.35 9.18
N ILE A 249 -23.37 -12.52 8.48
CA ILE A 249 -22.88 -11.30 7.82
C ILE A 249 -23.69 -10.12 8.33
N ASN A 250 -23.04 -9.23 9.09
CA ASN A 250 -23.62 -8.01 9.62
C ASN A 250 -23.06 -6.82 8.85
N VAL A 251 -23.93 -5.96 8.33
CA VAL A 251 -23.55 -4.75 7.61
C VAL A 251 -24.03 -3.54 8.40
N PHE A 252 -23.11 -2.67 8.77
CA PHE A 252 -23.35 -1.42 9.50
C PHE A 252 -23.15 -0.23 8.54
N PRO A 253 -24.17 0.19 7.78
CA PRO A 253 -24.01 1.20 6.73
C PRO A 253 -23.84 2.63 7.27
N ASN A 254 -24.03 2.85 8.55
CA ASN A 254 -23.92 4.14 9.24
C ASN A 254 -22.98 4.08 10.44
N TYR A 255 -21.92 3.29 10.34
CA TYR A 255 -20.98 3.14 11.44
C TYR A 255 -20.14 4.40 11.63
N ASP A 256 -20.17 4.98 12.83
CA ASP A 256 -19.27 6.04 13.26
C ASP A 256 -18.31 5.50 14.33
N PRO A 257 -17.01 5.35 14.02
CA PRO A 257 -16.04 4.83 14.96
C PRO A 257 -15.85 5.74 16.19
N THR A 258 -16.15 7.03 16.08
CA THR A 258 -16.04 7.97 17.20
C THR A 258 -17.17 7.75 18.18
N VAL A 259 -18.42 7.65 17.69
CA VAL A 259 -19.59 7.38 18.51
C VAL A 259 -19.49 6.00 19.16
N ALA A 260 -19.08 4.99 18.41
CA ALA A 260 -18.92 3.63 18.93
C ALA A 260 -17.90 3.51 20.08
N ARG A 261 -16.91 4.41 20.13
CA ARG A 261 -15.92 4.46 21.22
C ARG A 261 -16.40 5.25 22.44
N THR A 262 -17.18 6.29 22.25
CA THR A 262 -17.54 7.24 23.31
C THR A 262 -18.88 6.91 23.96
N ASP A 263 -19.74 6.21 23.25
CA ASP A 263 -21.10 5.88 23.71
C ASP A 263 -21.27 4.37 23.92
N SER A 264 -21.19 3.93 25.17
CA SER A 264 -21.38 2.52 25.55
C SER A 264 -22.78 1.97 25.25
N THR A 265 -23.76 2.85 25.06
CA THR A 265 -25.17 2.47 24.78
C THR A 265 -25.45 2.40 23.27
N PHE A 266 -24.48 2.78 22.42
CA PHE A 266 -24.64 2.82 20.98
C PHE A 266 -25.18 1.50 20.40
N LEU A 267 -24.59 0.38 20.79
CA LEU A 267 -24.99 -0.96 20.32
C LEU A 267 -26.41 -1.35 20.71
N GLN A 268 -26.92 -0.83 21.86
CA GLN A 268 -28.25 -1.15 22.35
C GLN A 268 -29.38 -0.44 21.59
N ARG A 269 -29.05 0.63 20.85
CA ARG A 269 -29.99 1.40 20.02
C ARG A 269 -30.09 0.95 18.58
N LEU A 270 -29.36 -0.10 18.23
CA LEU A 270 -29.31 -0.59 16.85
C LEU A 270 -30.42 -1.61 16.61
N ASP A 271 -31.17 -1.37 15.54
CA ASP A 271 -32.11 -2.33 14.97
C ASP A 271 -31.45 -3.14 13.86
N THR A 272 -31.98 -4.33 13.59
CA THR A 272 -31.45 -5.23 12.56
C THR A 272 -32.54 -5.63 11.58
N LEU A 273 -32.28 -5.39 10.29
CA LEU A 273 -33.12 -5.84 9.19
C LEU A 273 -32.44 -7.00 8.48
N TYR A 274 -33.06 -8.16 8.46
CA TYR A 274 -32.61 -9.28 7.65
C TYR A 274 -33.03 -9.11 6.19
N TYR A 275 -32.06 -9.20 5.27
CA TYR A 275 -32.32 -9.14 3.84
C TYR A 275 -31.40 -10.07 3.05
N ARG A 276 -31.95 -11.17 2.53
CA ARG A 276 -31.24 -12.13 1.65
C ARG A 276 -29.85 -12.55 2.15
N GLY A 277 -29.74 -12.96 3.41
CA GLY A 277 -28.48 -13.41 4.03
C GLY A 277 -27.62 -12.30 4.62
N LEU A 278 -28.06 -11.05 4.60
CA LEU A 278 -27.41 -9.94 5.29
C LEU A 278 -28.25 -9.48 6.49
N ASN A 279 -27.63 -9.28 7.61
CA ASN A 279 -28.15 -8.52 8.74
C ASN A 279 -27.71 -7.07 8.58
N ILE A 280 -28.62 -6.20 8.20
CA ILE A 280 -28.37 -4.77 8.04
C ILE A 280 -28.67 -4.11 9.38
N VAL A 281 -27.64 -3.61 10.05
CA VAL A 281 -27.71 -3.02 11.38
C VAL A 281 -27.73 -1.51 11.27
N TYR A 282 -28.72 -0.85 11.83
CA TYR A 282 -28.93 0.59 11.70
C TYR A 282 -29.56 1.21 12.96
N GLU A 283 -29.33 2.52 13.16
CA GLU A 283 -30.00 3.34 14.13
C GLU A 283 -31.18 4.04 13.46
N LYS A 284 -32.37 4.03 13.78
CA LYS A 284 -33.56 4.71 13.23
C LYS A 284 -34.03 4.19 11.86
N ARG A 285 -33.29 4.42 10.77
CA ARG A 285 -33.64 4.02 9.38
C ARG A 285 -32.44 3.65 8.56
N PRO A 286 -32.50 2.60 7.72
CA PRO A 286 -31.46 2.32 6.75
C PRO A 286 -31.34 3.46 5.74
N ASN A 287 -30.15 4.05 5.61
CA ASN A 287 -29.91 5.15 4.67
C ASN A 287 -29.85 4.70 3.21
N LEU A 288 -29.50 3.43 2.99
CA LEU A 288 -29.47 2.80 1.66
C LEU A 288 -30.58 1.74 1.57
N ARG A 289 -31.03 1.49 0.35
CA ARG A 289 -31.92 0.36 0.07
C ARG A 289 -31.19 -0.95 0.33
N PRO A 290 -31.79 -1.93 1.02
CA PRO A 290 -31.14 -3.24 1.28
C PRO A 290 -30.63 -3.94 0.05
N ALA A 291 -31.31 -3.81 -1.08
CA ALA A 291 -30.91 -4.42 -2.36
C ALA A 291 -29.54 -3.90 -2.85
N ILE A 292 -29.21 -2.62 -2.63
CA ILE A 292 -27.92 -2.03 -3.02
C ILE A 292 -26.79 -2.64 -2.18
N LEU A 293 -26.99 -2.77 -0.87
CA LEU A 293 -26.01 -3.41 0.00
C LEU A 293 -25.82 -4.87 -0.38
N ARG A 294 -26.91 -5.59 -0.70
CA ARG A 294 -26.84 -7.01 -1.14
C ARG A 294 -26.04 -7.17 -2.43
N GLN A 295 -26.21 -6.26 -3.39
CA GLN A 295 -25.44 -6.29 -4.64
C GLN A 295 -23.97 -5.97 -4.42
N ALA A 296 -23.64 -5.06 -3.47
CA ALA A 296 -22.28 -4.67 -3.16
C ALA A 296 -21.52 -5.70 -2.30
N VAL A 297 -22.22 -6.60 -1.61
CA VAL A 297 -21.60 -7.59 -0.73
C VAL A 297 -21.84 -9.00 -1.28
N PRO A 298 -20.98 -9.56 -2.14
CA PRO A 298 -21.13 -10.89 -2.74
C PRO A 298 -20.74 -12.03 -1.77
N LEU A 299 -20.99 -11.85 -0.46
CA LEU A 299 -20.76 -12.85 0.57
C LEU A 299 -22.11 -13.48 0.97
N TYR A 300 -22.11 -14.77 1.28
CA TYR A 300 -23.31 -15.51 1.65
C TYR A 300 -23.06 -16.34 2.93
N PRO A 301 -24.04 -16.45 3.84
CA PRO A 301 -23.97 -17.36 4.98
C PRO A 301 -23.78 -18.81 4.52
N ASN A 302 -23.09 -19.59 5.32
CA ASN A 302 -22.74 -21.00 5.10
C ASN A 302 -21.80 -21.28 3.91
N TYR A 303 -21.35 -20.24 3.19
CA TYR A 303 -20.33 -20.41 2.15
C TYR A 303 -18.94 -20.41 2.75
N VAL A 304 -18.03 -21.15 2.12
CA VAL A 304 -16.61 -21.16 2.48
C VAL A 304 -16.04 -19.75 2.33
N TYR A 305 -15.26 -19.33 3.32
CA TYR A 305 -14.53 -18.05 3.27
C TYR A 305 -13.68 -17.97 2.00
N ASN A 306 -13.70 -16.83 1.36
CA ASN A 306 -12.90 -16.56 0.17
C ASN A 306 -12.40 -15.10 0.18
N SER A 307 -11.09 -14.93 0.30
CA SER A 307 -10.48 -13.59 0.39
C SER A 307 -10.70 -12.73 -0.85
N ALA A 308 -10.78 -13.31 -2.05
CA ALA A 308 -11.06 -12.58 -3.27
C ALA A 308 -12.50 -12.00 -3.27
N GLN A 309 -13.48 -12.76 -2.73
CA GLN A 309 -14.86 -12.27 -2.58
C GLN A 309 -14.94 -11.15 -1.51
N VAL A 310 -14.16 -11.24 -0.44
CA VAL A 310 -14.06 -10.18 0.57
C VAL A 310 -13.49 -8.89 -0.01
N ASN A 311 -12.40 -8.99 -0.77
CA ASN A 311 -11.81 -7.86 -1.47
C ASN A 311 -12.77 -7.25 -2.51
N ARG A 312 -13.54 -8.09 -3.19
CA ARG A 312 -14.57 -7.64 -4.11
C ARG A 312 -15.69 -6.89 -3.36
N ALA A 313 -16.15 -7.41 -2.23
CA ALA A 313 -17.14 -6.73 -1.39
C ALA A 313 -16.65 -5.33 -0.96
N TYR A 314 -15.39 -5.23 -0.52
CA TYR A 314 -14.78 -3.95 -0.19
C TYR A 314 -14.76 -2.98 -1.38
N THR A 315 -14.28 -3.45 -2.53
CA THR A 315 -14.19 -2.64 -3.76
C THR A 315 -15.57 -2.19 -4.23
N ASP A 316 -16.55 -3.09 -4.22
CA ASP A 316 -17.92 -2.82 -4.63
C ASP A 316 -18.63 -1.83 -3.71
N LEU A 317 -18.43 -1.94 -2.38
CA LEU A 317 -18.93 -0.98 -1.41
C LEU A 317 -18.32 0.42 -1.60
N MET A 318 -17.00 0.49 -1.80
CA MET A 318 -16.32 1.77 -2.03
C MET A 318 -16.70 2.41 -3.37
N SER A 319 -16.96 1.60 -4.39
CA SER A 319 -17.40 2.07 -5.72
C SER A 319 -18.77 2.74 -5.72
N LEU A 320 -19.61 2.52 -4.68
CA LEU A 320 -20.88 3.23 -4.54
C LEU A 320 -20.69 4.75 -4.37
N GLY A 321 -19.48 5.24 -4.01
CA GLY A 321 -19.20 6.67 -3.79
C GLY A 321 -19.96 7.27 -2.59
N TYR A 322 -20.70 6.47 -1.87
CA TYR A 322 -21.48 6.87 -0.69
C TYR A 322 -20.68 6.71 0.62
N PHE A 323 -19.75 5.77 0.68
CA PHE A 323 -18.93 5.51 1.85
C PHE A 323 -17.59 6.22 1.78
N LYS A 324 -17.17 6.82 2.90
CA LYS A 324 -15.82 7.36 3.10
C LYS A 324 -14.80 6.25 3.38
N SER A 325 -15.24 5.22 4.11
CA SER A 325 -14.44 4.04 4.42
C SER A 325 -15.34 2.84 4.67
N ALA A 326 -14.83 1.66 4.36
CA ALA A 326 -15.43 0.39 4.74
C ALA A 326 -14.34 -0.45 5.42
N LYS A 327 -14.69 -1.17 6.47
CA LYS A 327 -13.84 -2.13 7.18
C LYS A 327 -14.57 -3.45 7.27
N ILE A 328 -13.96 -4.52 6.82
CA ILE A 328 -14.53 -5.87 6.91
C ILE A 328 -13.71 -6.64 7.94
N GLU A 329 -14.34 -7.04 9.00
CA GLU A 329 -13.75 -7.77 10.12
C GLU A 329 -14.42 -9.13 10.26
N PHE A 330 -13.63 -10.11 10.68
CA PHE A 330 -14.12 -11.44 10.96
C PHE A 330 -13.81 -11.79 12.41
N GLU A 331 -14.81 -12.34 13.09
CA GLU A 331 -14.71 -12.86 14.43
C GLU A 331 -14.91 -14.38 14.37
N GLU A 332 -13.95 -15.13 14.90
CA GLU A 332 -14.09 -16.57 15.02
C GLU A 332 -15.16 -16.89 16.05
N GLN A 333 -16.10 -17.76 15.67
CA GLN A 333 -17.13 -18.23 16.59
C GLN A 333 -16.56 -19.41 17.40
N PRO A 334 -16.79 -19.42 18.71
CA PRO A 334 -16.41 -20.57 19.53
C PRO A 334 -17.15 -21.80 19.00
N GLN A 335 -16.38 -22.83 18.67
CA GLN A 335 -16.96 -24.11 18.31
C GLN A 335 -17.74 -24.66 19.52
N SER A 336 -19.02 -25.00 19.33
CA SER A 336 -19.71 -25.84 20.32
C SER A 336 -18.98 -27.19 20.32
N ALA A 337 -18.64 -27.67 21.52
CA ALA A 337 -17.83 -28.88 21.73
C ALA A 337 -18.42 -30.16 21.08
N ASP A 338 -19.68 -30.11 20.63
CA ASP A 338 -20.45 -31.26 20.14
C ASP A 338 -20.57 -31.37 18.62
N VAL A 339 -20.01 -30.41 17.84
CA VAL A 339 -20.13 -30.47 16.36
C VAL A 339 -18.77 -30.74 15.75
N THR A 340 -18.40 -32.00 15.67
CA THR A 340 -17.39 -32.49 14.73
C THR A 340 -17.98 -32.42 13.31
N ASN A 341 -17.95 -31.24 12.69
CA ASN A 341 -18.33 -31.10 11.30
C ASN A 341 -17.20 -31.62 10.42
N TYR A 342 -17.44 -32.76 9.83
CA TYR A 342 -16.53 -33.38 8.89
C TYR A 342 -16.96 -33.00 7.46
N VAL A 343 -16.11 -32.31 6.72
CA VAL A 343 -16.29 -32.13 5.27
C VAL A 343 -15.52 -33.21 4.53
N SER A 344 -16.24 -34.07 3.82
CA SER A 344 -15.59 -34.99 2.88
C SER A 344 -15.32 -34.22 1.57
N PHE A 345 -14.04 -33.97 1.25
CA PHE A 345 -13.66 -33.56 -0.09
C PHE A 345 -13.78 -34.82 -1.01
N ILE A 346 -14.79 -34.86 -1.86
CA ILE A 346 -14.84 -35.82 -2.94
C ILE A 346 -13.82 -35.39 -3.99
N GLY A 347 -12.59 -35.85 -3.83
CA GLY A 347 -11.59 -35.78 -4.90
C GLY A 347 -11.92 -36.87 -5.92
N ALA A 348 -12.02 -36.48 -7.17
CA ALA A 348 -12.32 -37.36 -8.29
C ALA A 348 -11.23 -38.41 -8.53
N SER A 349 -11.22 -39.49 -7.74
CA SER A 349 -10.66 -40.79 -8.13
C SER A 349 -11.37 -41.87 -7.32
N ALA A 350 -12.03 -42.76 -8.05
CA ALA A 350 -12.99 -43.76 -7.56
C ALA A 350 -12.37 -44.92 -6.75
N ASP A 351 -11.14 -44.82 -6.24
CA ASP A 351 -10.45 -46.00 -5.68
C ASP A 351 -9.75 -45.80 -4.31
N SER A 352 -10.06 -44.75 -3.59
CA SER A 352 -9.56 -44.64 -2.21
C SER A 352 -10.66 -44.17 -1.26
N THR A 353 -11.21 -45.11 -0.53
CA THR A 353 -12.10 -44.97 0.63
C THR A 353 -11.40 -44.32 1.84
N GLN A 354 -10.54 -43.34 1.65
CA GLN A 354 -10.04 -42.52 2.74
C GLN A 354 -10.89 -41.26 2.85
N THR A 355 -11.92 -41.32 3.66
CA THR A 355 -12.67 -40.16 4.11
C THR A 355 -11.70 -39.26 4.88
N ARG A 356 -11.31 -38.14 4.27
CA ARG A 356 -10.41 -37.18 4.92
C ARG A 356 -11.25 -36.08 5.55
N TYR A 357 -11.09 -35.97 6.85
CA TYR A 357 -11.81 -35.00 7.67
C TYR A 357 -10.91 -33.79 7.91
N THR A 358 -11.38 -32.59 7.56
CA THR A 358 -10.78 -31.34 8.03
C THR A 358 -11.71 -30.69 9.03
N ARG A 359 -11.18 -30.04 10.05
CA ARG A 359 -11.98 -29.26 10.98
C ARG A 359 -12.51 -28.00 10.27
N GLU A 360 -13.80 -27.71 10.50
CA GLU A 360 -14.42 -26.47 10.03
C GLU A 360 -14.52 -25.47 11.17
N GLY A 361 -14.17 -24.22 10.88
CA GLY A 361 -14.40 -23.07 11.75
C GLY A 361 -15.51 -22.19 11.18
N TYR A 362 -16.12 -21.38 12.03
CA TYR A 362 -17.16 -20.45 11.66
C TYR A 362 -16.74 -19.01 11.92
N LEU A 363 -17.04 -18.13 10.96
CA LEU A 363 -16.70 -16.72 11.01
C LEU A 363 -17.96 -15.88 11.00
N LYS A 364 -18.06 -14.94 11.93
CA LYS A 364 -18.99 -13.84 11.89
C LYS A 364 -18.35 -12.67 11.17
N CYS A 365 -18.94 -12.23 10.08
CA CYS A 365 -18.46 -11.12 9.26
C CYS A 365 -19.14 -9.82 9.67
N ASN A 366 -18.37 -8.82 10.11
CA ASN A 366 -18.86 -7.48 10.43
C ASN A 366 -18.31 -6.49 9.39
N ILE A 367 -19.20 -5.86 8.63
CA ILE A 367 -18.89 -4.88 7.60
C ILE A 367 -19.27 -3.49 8.13
N LEU A 368 -18.25 -2.73 8.54
CA LEU A 368 -18.39 -1.41 9.16
C LEU A 368 -18.18 -0.33 8.11
N CYS A 369 -19.25 0.36 7.70
CA CYS A 369 -19.20 1.37 6.65
C CYS A 369 -19.46 2.75 7.23
N THR A 370 -18.51 3.67 7.08
CA THR A 370 -18.67 5.07 7.47
C THR A 370 -19.13 5.88 6.26
N PRO A 371 -20.33 6.50 6.30
CA PRO A 371 -20.81 7.27 5.17
C PRO A 371 -20.06 8.58 5.00
N THR A 372 -20.01 9.07 3.75
CA THR A 372 -19.59 10.43 3.41
C THR A 372 -20.72 11.42 3.75
N LEU A 373 -20.42 12.70 3.85
CA LEU A 373 -21.43 13.74 3.95
C LEU A 373 -22.41 13.64 2.79
N LYS A 374 -23.70 13.55 3.11
CA LYS A 374 -24.77 13.41 2.11
C LYS A 374 -24.79 14.57 1.11
N GLN A 375 -24.48 15.77 1.58
CA GLN A 375 -24.48 16.98 0.79
C GLN A 375 -23.12 17.66 0.86
N SER A 376 -22.68 18.24 -0.24
CA SER A 376 -21.46 19.03 -0.32
C SER A 376 -21.63 20.22 -1.26
N PHE A 377 -21.00 21.32 -0.89
CA PHE A 377 -20.86 22.51 -1.74
C PHE A 377 -19.40 22.66 -2.14
N LYS A 378 -19.19 23.10 -3.37
CA LYS A 378 -17.87 23.38 -3.92
C LYS A 378 -17.89 24.76 -4.54
N VAL A 379 -16.86 25.55 -4.29
CA VAL A 379 -16.64 26.83 -4.94
C VAL A 379 -15.25 26.80 -5.55
N ASP A 380 -15.18 26.95 -6.85
CA ASP A 380 -13.95 27.02 -7.62
C ASP A 380 -13.81 28.41 -8.23
N LEU A 381 -12.63 29.01 -8.08
CA LEU A 381 -12.22 30.24 -8.73
C LEU A 381 -11.01 29.95 -9.60
N GLU A 382 -11.12 30.21 -10.88
CA GLU A 382 -10.08 29.96 -11.87
C GLU A 382 -9.70 31.25 -12.58
N GLY A 383 -8.41 31.56 -12.60
CA GLY A 383 -7.82 32.59 -13.42
C GLY A 383 -7.08 31.99 -14.59
N SER A 384 -7.42 32.36 -15.81
CA SER A 384 -6.76 31.91 -17.03
C SER A 384 -6.07 33.04 -17.77
N THR A 385 -4.96 32.73 -18.45
CA THR A 385 -4.27 33.68 -19.30
C THR A 385 -3.81 32.99 -20.58
N THR A 386 -4.22 33.49 -21.71
CA THR A 386 -3.75 33.06 -23.03
C THR A 386 -2.92 34.18 -23.68
N SER A 387 -2.44 33.97 -24.88
CA SER A 387 -1.74 35.02 -25.65
C SER A 387 -2.60 36.28 -25.87
N SER A 388 -3.91 36.12 -25.97
CA SER A 388 -4.85 37.17 -26.37
C SER A 388 -5.84 37.61 -25.29
N PHE A 389 -6.08 36.80 -24.25
CA PHE A 389 -7.11 37.04 -23.24
C PHE A 389 -6.63 36.79 -21.81
N TYR A 390 -7.26 37.52 -20.89
CA TYR A 390 -7.33 37.20 -19.48
C TYR A 390 -8.75 36.73 -19.17
N GLY A 391 -8.88 35.60 -18.47
CA GLY A 391 -10.16 35.04 -18.05
C GLY A 391 -10.25 34.89 -16.53
N LEU A 392 -11.45 35.13 -16.00
CA LEU A 392 -11.81 34.79 -14.62
C LEU A 392 -13.07 33.94 -14.66
N LYS A 393 -13.07 32.78 -14.01
CA LYS A 393 -14.21 31.88 -14.00
C LYS A 393 -14.50 31.48 -12.57
N ALA A 394 -15.77 31.56 -12.18
CA ALA A 394 -16.25 31.11 -10.89
C ALA A 394 -17.28 29.99 -11.09
N THR A 395 -17.15 28.91 -10.36
CA THR A 395 -18.10 27.80 -10.39
C THR A 395 -18.56 27.49 -8.97
N VAL A 396 -19.87 27.44 -8.76
CA VAL A 396 -20.49 27.01 -7.51
C VAL A 396 -21.23 25.71 -7.79
N GLY A 397 -20.82 24.64 -7.11
CA GLY A 397 -21.39 23.32 -7.26
C GLY A 397 -22.10 22.84 -5.97
N TYR A 398 -23.21 22.15 -6.14
CA TYR A 398 -23.91 21.40 -5.11
C TYR A 398 -23.99 19.93 -5.51
N GLN A 399 -23.68 19.05 -4.59
CA GLN A 399 -23.79 17.60 -4.79
C GLN A 399 -24.58 16.95 -3.66
N ASN A 400 -25.52 16.05 -4.03
CA ASN A 400 -26.21 15.16 -3.11
C ASN A 400 -25.90 13.69 -3.47
N ARG A 401 -25.29 12.92 -2.57
CA ARG A 401 -24.76 11.58 -2.82
C ARG A 401 -25.73 10.43 -2.49
N ASN A 402 -26.96 10.65 -2.31
CA ASN A 402 -27.94 9.57 -2.04
C ASN A 402 -29.37 10.12 -2.14
N ILE A 403 -29.71 10.64 -3.30
CA ILE A 403 -30.96 11.35 -3.47
C ILE A 403 -32.17 10.42 -3.38
N PHE A 404 -32.08 9.20 -3.93
CA PHE A 404 -33.16 8.20 -3.93
C PHE A 404 -32.85 6.96 -3.09
N ARG A 405 -31.89 7.02 -2.17
CA ARG A 405 -31.45 5.93 -1.28
C ARG A 405 -30.82 4.72 -2.00
N GLY A 406 -30.33 4.93 -3.22
CA GLY A 406 -29.60 3.93 -4.01
C GLY A 406 -28.14 4.31 -4.26
N ALA A 407 -27.59 5.24 -3.45
CA ALA A 407 -26.28 5.86 -3.63
C ALA A 407 -26.16 6.66 -4.95
N GLU A 408 -27.27 7.14 -5.50
CA GLU A 408 -27.26 8.02 -6.67
C GLU A 408 -26.68 9.39 -6.31
N ALA A 409 -25.72 9.87 -7.09
CA ALA A 409 -25.16 11.20 -6.95
C ALA A 409 -25.86 12.19 -7.90
N PHE A 410 -26.46 13.22 -7.34
CA PHE A 410 -27.04 14.33 -8.06
C PHE A 410 -26.15 15.55 -7.90
N ASP A 411 -25.70 16.11 -9.02
CA ASP A 411 -24.80 17.25 -9.10
C ASP A 411 -25.49 18.40 -9.83
N VAL A 412 -25.37 19.60 -9.29
CA VAL A 412 -25.74 20.85 -9.96
C VAL A 412 -24.60 21.83 -9.82
N SER A 413 -24.15 22.42 -10.90
CA SER A 413 -23.16 23.48 -10.86
C SER A 413 -23.59 24.68 -11.71
N PHE A 414 -23.31 25.85 -11.17
CA PHE A 414 -23.47 27.14 -11.86
C PHE A 414 -22.10 27.73 -12.12
N THR A 415 -21.83 28.09 -13.35
CA THR A 415 -20.57 28.67 -13.79
C THR A 415 -20.82 30.07 -14.33
N ALA A 416 -20.00 31.04 -13.93
CA ALA A 416 -19.95 32.38 -14.50
C ALA A 416 -18.51 32.67 -14.91
N GLY A 417 -18.30 33.02 -16.16
CA GLY A 417 -17.00 33.36 -16.73
C GLY A 417 -17.00 34.77 -17.30
N TYR A 418 -15.87 35.44 -17.17
CA TYR A 418 -15.61 36.75 -17.76
C TYR A 418 -14.22 36.79 -18.38
N GLU A 419 -14.16 37.15 -19.68
CA GLU A 419 -12.91 37.25 -20.42
C GLU A 419 -12.74 38.66 -21.03
N PHE A 420 -11.51 39.16 -21.05
CA PHE A 420 -11.15 40.42 -21.65
C PHE A 420 -9.84 40.35 -22.44
N MET A 421 -9.78 41.07 -23.56
CA MET A 421 -8.64 41.09 -24.46
C MET A 421 -7.45 41.88 -23.91
N LYS A 422 -6.24 41.42 -24.20
CA LYS A 422 -4.96 42.02 -23.84
C LYS A 422 -4.56 43.20 -24.75
N ALA A 423 -5.18 43.39 -25.90
CA ALA A 423 -4.75 44.35 -26.93
C ALA A 423 -5.11 45.79 -26.58
N PRO A 424 -4.16 46.78 -26.72
CA PRO A 424 -4.41 48.18 -26.39
C PRO A 424 -5.40 48.92 -27.32
N ASP A 425 -5.51 48.49 -28.58
CA ASP A 425 -6.24 49.20 -29.63
C ASP A 425 -7.53 48.56 -30.14
N ALA A 426 -7.90 47.39 -29.62
CA ALA A 426 -9.17 46.77 -29.99
C ALA A 426 -10.29 47.36 -29.13
N LYS A 427 -11.39 47.88 -29.76
CA LYS A 427 -12.67 48.11 -29.07
C LYS A 427 -12.87 46.98 -28.09
N LYS A 428 -12.88 47.29 -26.79
CA LYS A 428 -12.83 46.32 -25.65
C LYS A 428 -13.80 45.15 -25.88
N LYS A 429 -13.31 44.11 -26.51
CA LYS A 429 -14.09 42.86 -26.65
C LYS A 429 -14.06 42.14 -25.31
N ARG A 430 -15.22 42.02 -24.74
CA ARG A 430 -15.48 41.30 -23.49
C ARG A 430 -16.37 40.12 -23.81
N ALA A 431 -16.11 38.97 -23.24
CA ALA A 431 -16.99 37.83 -23.32
C ALA A 431 -17.46 37.47 -21.91
N THR A 432 -18.73 37.18 -21.78
CA THR A 432 -19.32 36.64 -20.55
C THR A 432 -19.89 35.26 -20.86
N GLU A 433 -19.62 34.32 -20.00
CA GLU A 433 -20.13 32.96 -20.08
C GLU A 433 -20.97 32.66 -18.83
N PHE A 434 -22.16 32.12 -19.04
CA PHE A 434 -22.98 31.57 -17.97
C PHE A 434 -23.37 30.15 -18.35
N GLY A 435 -23.22 29.23 -17.41
CA GLY A 435 -23.53 27.84 -17.63
C GLY A 435 -24.19 27.21 -16.40
N ILE A 436 -25.14 26.34 -16.66
CA ILE A 436 -25.72 25.45 -15.64
C ILE A 436 -25.48 24.02 -16.11
N THR A 437 -24.82 23.23 -15.27
CA THR A 437 -24.62 21.82 -15.54
C THR A 437 -25.33 21.01 -14.47
N THR A 438 -26.12 20.04 -14.89
CA THR A 438 -26.78 19.10 -13.99
C THR A 438 -26.39 17.68 -14.37
N GLY A 439 -26.12 16.85 -13.37
CA GLY A 439 -25.76 15.45 -13.56
C GLY A 439 -26.49 14.55 -12.55
N LEU A 440 -26.86 13.37 -13.00
CA LEU A 440 -27.36 12.30 -12.13
C LEU A 440 -26.57 11.04 -12.44
N THR A 441 -25.75 10.62 -11.47
CA THR A 441 -24.88 9.45 -11.61
C THR A 441 -25.45 8.30 -10.82
N PHE A 442 -25.64 7.16 -11.47
CA PHE A 442 -25.99 5.91 -10.84
C PHE A 442 -24.72 5.09 -10.63
N PRO A 443 -24.43 4.60 -9.40
CA PRO A 443 -23.19 3.85 -9.13
C PRO A 443 -23.13 2.50 -9.83
N ARG A 444 -24.27 2.01 -10.35
CA ARG A 444 -24.40 0.75 -11.10
C ARG A 444 -25.46 0.85 -12.18
N PHE A 445 -25.31 0.03 -13.22
CA PHE A 445 -26.36 -0.11 -14.21
C PHE A 445 -27.64 -0.66 -13.56
N LEU A 446 -28.75 0.03 -13.79
CA LEU A 446 -30.09 -0.45 -13.48
C LEU A 446 -30.41 -1.55 -14.54
N MET A 447 -30.16 -2.81 -14.24
CA MET A 447 -30.72 -3.94 -14.96
C MET A 447 -31.88 -4.52 -14.18
#